data_a0e4432a4102716bcb164342520c017d
#
_entry.id   a0e4432a4102716bcb164342520c017d
#
_cell.length_a   1.000
_cell.length_b   1.000
_cell.length_c   1.000
_cell.angle_alpha   90.00
_cell.angle_beta   90.00
_cell.angle_gamma   90.00
#
_symmetry.space_group_name_H-M   'P 1'
#
loop_
_entity.id
_entity.type
_entity.pdbx_description
1 polymer ?
#
loop_
_entity_poly.entity_id
_entity_poly.type
_entity_poly.pdbx_seq_one_letter_code
_entity_poly.pdbx_strand_id
1 'polypeptide(L)'
;MDQHADNSPAHRLESVASILGCSITDEKLAIHLDQEDELRHIRDQFHIPKMKDLPFVDQTLVKAEDDSIYLSGNSLGLQPKKTKNYVNEELDNWAKLGVHGHFIGAFPWTLADECLVEKMANLVGAKKEETALMNGLTVNLHLLLLSFYKPTSSRHKILMEAKAFPSDHYAVESQIRLKGLDPKESMLLLSPEEGEETLRNENILSTIEKEGDSIAVILFSGVQYYTGQLFDMLSITKAGHAKGCYVGFDLAHAVGNVELCLHDWNVDFACWCNYKYLNSGAGALAGAYIHENHRFTIKPTLVGWWSHNIKTRFEMTNHLDLSFGVNGFRISNPPILLVRSLQAGLEIFNQAGMKALRRKSVLLTGYLECLIKHYHSKVPDNPQKPYVTIITPSAIEERGCQLSLVFSIPTKSILVELMKRGAVCDQREPNVLRVAPVPVYNSYHDVYKFIKMLNESFKATAHPVKDEADV
;
A
#
# COMPACT_ATOMS: atom_id res chain seq x y z
N MET A 1 0.50 32.43 14.29
CA MET A 1 0.87 32.68 12.90
C MET A 1 1.88 31.62 12.52
N ASP A 2 1.49 30.81 11.55
CA ASP A 2 1.80 29.42 11.32
C ASP A 2 3.26 29.13 10.90
N GLN A 3 4.02 28.50 11.76
CA GLN A 3 5.26 27.80 11.38
C GLN A 3 5.00 26.59 10.46
N HIS A 4 3.73 26.15 10.31
CA HIS A 4 3.33 25.07 9.42
C HIS A 4 3.15 25.49 7.95
N ALA A 5 2.88 26.76 7.69
CA ALA A 5 2.73 27.27 6.31
C ALA A 5 4.04 27.27 5.52
N ASP A 6 5.17 27.48 6.18
CA ASP A 6 6.50 27.58 5.57
C ASP A 6 7.05 26.23 5.04
N ASN A 7 6.46 25.08 5.42
CA ASN A 7 6.93 23.75 5.06
C ASN A 7 5.99 22.98 4.12
N SER A 8 4.94 23.61 3.61
CA SER A 8 4.01 22.91 2.71
C SER A 8 4.68 22.58 1.36
N PRO A 9 4.32 21.44 0.73
CA PRO A 9 4.82 21.11 -0.61
C PRO A 9 4.57 22.24 -1.64
N ALA A 10 3.41 22.90 -1.56
CA ALA A 10 3.06 24.01 -2.44
C ALA A 10 4.05 25.17 -2.31
N HIS A 11 4.30 25.62 -1.08
CA HIS A 11 5.24 26.72 -0.82
C HIS A 11 6.67 26.40 -1.29
N ARG A 12 7.13 25.15 -1.05
CA ARG A 12 8.44 24.70 -1.53
C ARG A 12 8.52 24.71 -3.06
N LEU A 13 7.48 24.26 -3.76
CA LEU A 13 7.40 24.25 -5.22
C LEU A 13 7.39 25.66 -5.79
N GLU A 14 6.62 26.56 -5.19
CA GLU A 14 6.56 27.99 -5.57
C GLU A 14 7.91 28.69 -5.37
N SER A 15 8.58 28.41 -4.24
CA SER A 15 9.90 28.94 -3.96
C SER A 15 10.92 28.51 -5.00
N VAL A 16 10.98 27.22 -5.36
CA VAL A 16 11.88 26.71 -6.39
C VAL A 16 11.54 27.30 -7.76
N ALA A 17 10.27 27.36 -8.13
CA ALA A 17 9.81 27.96 -9.39
C ALA A 17 10.22 29.43 -9.49
N SER A 18 10.06 30.20 -8.41
CA SER A 18 10.49 31.60 -8.33
C SER A 18 12.00 31.76 -8.55
N ILE A 19 12.82 30.93 -7.90
CA ILE A 19 14.29 30.93 -8.09
C ILE A 19 14.64 30.64 -9.55
N LEU A 20 13.92 29.75 -10.20
CA LEU A 20 14.14 29.38 -11.60
C LEU A 20 13.57 30.40 -12.60
N GLY A 21 12.81 31.40 -12.13
CA GLY A 21 12.09 32.34 -12.98
C GLY A 21 11.06 31.67 -13.89
N CYS A 22 10.31 30.70 -13.35
CA CYS A 22 9.25 29.97 -14.07
C CYS A 22 8.01 29.78 -13.20
N SER A 23 6.92 29.27 -13.78
CA SER A 23 5.71 28.87 -13.05
C SER A 23 5.79 27.43 -12.54
N ILE A 24 4.98 27.08 -11.55
CA ILE A 24 4.79 25.68 -11.11
C ILE A 24 4.33 24.80 -12.29
N THR A 25 3.62 25.36 -13.24
CA THR A 25 3.08 24.67 -14.42
C THR A 25 4.07 24.50 -15.57
N ASP A 26 5.29 25.05 -15.44
CA ASP A 26 6.31 24.94 -16.48
C ASP A 26 7.05 23.60 -16.39
N GLU A 27 7.32 23.00 -17.55
CA GLU A 27 8.12 21.78 -17.67
C GLU A 27 9.52 21.94 -17.07
N LYS A 28 10.07 23.17 -17.13
CA LYS A 28 11.37 23.52 -16.57
C LYS A 28 11.47 23.18 -15.08
N LEU A 29 10.39 23.40 -14.31
CA LEU A 29 10.38 23.04 -12.89
C LEU A 29 10.46 21.51 -12.70
N ALA A 30 9.66 20.74 -13.44
CA ALA A 30 9.67 19.28 -13.33
C ALA A 30 11.05 18.69 -13.68
N ILE A 31 11.68 19.18 -14.75
CA ILE A 31 13.03 18.75 -15.16
C ILE A 31 14.06 19.10 -14.10
N HIS A 32 13.99 20.30 -13.52
CA HIS A 32 14.91 20.70 -12.45
C HIS A 32 14.75 19.83 -11.20
N LEU A 33 13.51 19.57 -10.77
CA LEU A 33 13.23 18.71 -9.61
C LEU A 33 13.73 17.28 -9.82
N ASP A 34 13.66 16.76 -11.05
CA ASP A 34 14.24 15.45 -11.38
C ASP A 34 15.77 15.45 -11.34
N GLN A 35 16.41 16.55 -11.76
CA GLN A 35 17.87 16.68 -11.70
C GLN A 35 18.40 16.74 -10.27
N GLU A 36 17.65 17.38 -9.37
CA GLU A 36 17.99 17.50 -7.94
C GLU A 36 17.53 16.31 -7.10
N ASP A 37 16.78 15.36 -7.67
CA ASP A 37 16.27 14.17 -6.95
C ASP A 37 17.42 13.22 -6.59
N GLU A 38 17.71 13.09 -5.30
CA GLU A 38 18.70 12.15 -4.77
C GLU A 38 18.41 10.69 -5.14
N LEU A 39 17.14 10.36 -5.39
CA LEU A 39 16.66 9.01 -5.72
C LEU A 39 16.46 8.76 -7.22
N ARG A 40 16.83 9.71 -8.10
CA ARG A 40 16.60 9.58 -9.55
C ARG A 40 17.17 8.29 -10.15
N HIS A 41 18.31 7.82 -9.63
CA HIS A 41 18.99 6.61 -10.09
C HIS A 41 18.24 5.31 -9.73
N ILE A 42 17.30 5.36 -8.79
CA ILE A 42 16.50 4.19 -8.38
C ILE A 42 15.54 3.75 -9.48
N ARG A 43 14.98 4.71 -10.25
CA ARG A 43 14.10 4.42 -11.40
C ARG A 43 14.73 3.43 -12.39
N ASP A 44 16.03 3.53 -12.63
CA ASP A 44 16.76 2.67 -13.58
C ASP A 44 16.79 1.20 -13.18
N GLN A 45 16.40 0.88 -11.94
CA GLN A 45 16.32 -0.49 -11.44
C GLN A 45 15.01 -1.19 -11.81
N PHE A 46 14.05 -0.50 -12.44
CA PHE A 46 12.75 -1.04 -12.81
C PHE A 46 12.57 -1.19 -14.31
N HIS A 47 11.72 -2.13 -14.71
CA HIS A 47 11.16 -2.19 -16.04
C HIS A 47 9.93 -1.28 -16.08
N ILE A 48 10.02 -0.18 -16.82
CA ILE A 48 8.88 0.69 -17.10
C ILE A 48 8.23 0.19 -18.42
N PRO A 49 6.92 -0.15 -18.43
CA PRO A 49 6.25 -0.58 -19.65
C PRO A 49 6.37 0.48 -20.74
N LYS A 50 6.65 0.06 -21.97
CA LYS A 50 6.70 0.96 -23.13
C LYS A 50 5.30 1.20 -23.66
N MET A 51 5.10 2.34 -24.33
CA MET A 51 3.80 2.69 -24.95
C MET A 51 3.30 1.58 -25.89
N LYS A 52 4.19 0.95 -26.65
CA LYS A 52 3.87 -0.15 -27.58
C LYS A 52 3.41 -1.44 -26.89
N ASP A 53 3.78 -1.65 -25.62
CA ASP A 53 3.52 -2.89 -24.88
C ASP A 53 2.19 -2.82 -24.11
N LEU A 54 1.61 -1.63 -23.95
CA LEU A 54 0.37 -1.44 -23.22
C LEU A 54 -0.85 -1.71 -24.10
N PRO A 55 -1.85 -2.46 -23.57
CA PRO A 55 -3.14 -2.57 -24.22
C PRO A 55 -3.85 -1.20 -24.23
N PHE A 56 -4.68 -0.98 -25.22
CA PHE A 56 -5.53 0.21 -25.38
C PHE A 56 -4.80 1.53 -25.68
N VAL A 57 -3.47 1.53 -25.85
CA VAL A 57 -2.72 2.72 -26.27
C VAL A 57 -2.94 2.97 -27.77
N ASP A 58 -3.32 4.20 -28.11
CA ASP A 58 -3.41 4.64 -29.50
C ASP A 58 -2.03 5.07 -30.00
N GLN A 59 -1.42 4.24 -30.84
CA GLN A 59 -0.07 4.46 -31.36
C GLN A 59 0.04 5.71 -32.27
N THR A 60 -1.08 6.34 -32.64
CA THR A 60 -1.08 7.61 -33.39
C THR A 60 -0.87 8.81 -32.46
N LEU A 61 -1.15 8.66 -31.16
CA LEU A 61 -1.05 9.73 -30.15
C LEU A 61 0.28 9.74 -29.41
N VAL A 62 1.07 8.66 -29.50
CA VAL A 62 2.29 8.47 -28.68
C VAL A 62 3.45 7.96 -29.52
N LYS A 63 4.65 8.02 -28.97
CA LYS A 63 5.82 7.34 -29.54
C LYS A 63 5.95 5.94 -28.94
N ALA A 64 6.00 4.92 -29.77
CA ALA A 64 6.01 3.51 -29.38
C ALA A 64 7.08 3.15 -28.34
N GLU A 65 8.28 3.73 -28.46
CA GLU A 65 9.44 3.44 -27.59
C GLU A 65 9.49 4.31 -26.32
N ASP A 66 8.59 5.27 -26.14
CA ASP A 66 8.55 6.07 -24.92
C ASP A 66 8.07 5.22 -23.73
N ASP A 67 8.51 5.58 -22.54
CA ASP A 67 8.00 5.00 -21.29
C ASP A 67 6.56 5.45 -21.06
N SER A 68 5.72 4.53 -20.61
CA SER A 68 4.38 4.83 -20.12
C SER A 68 4.43 5.65 -18.83
N ILE A 69 3.35 6.35 -18.51
CA ILE A 69 3.20 7.05 -17.24
C ILE A 69 2.44 6.11 -16.28
N TYR A 70 3.21 5.33 -15.51
CA TYR A 70 2.68 4.28 -14.63
C TYR A 70 2.39 4.84 -13.22
N LEU A 71 1.12 5.09 -12.91
CA LEU A 71 0.67 5.68 -11.63
C LEU A 71 -0.26 4.73 -10.87
N SER A 72 -0.07 3.42 -11.04
CA SER A 72 -0.89 2.35 -10.44
C SER A 72 -0.11 1.42 -9.49
N GLY A 73 1.00 1.90 -8.93
CA GLY A 73 1.81 1.12 -7.98
C GLY A 73 1.11 0.78 -6.67
N ASN A 74 0.03 1.48 -6.35
CA ASN A 74 -0.89 1.17 -5.26
C ASN A 74 -1.75 -0.08 -5.52
N SER A 75 -1.80 -0.57 -6.76
CA SER A 75 -2.51 -1.81 -7.16
C SER A 75 -1.52 -2.94 -7.44
N LEU A 76 -0.52 -2.69 -8.30
CA LEU A 76 0.58 -3.59 -8.60
C LEU A 76 1.85 -2.78 -8.85
N GLY A 77 2.93 -3.08 -8.13
CA GLY A 77 4.23 -2.45 -8.36
C GLY A 77 4.91 -2.93 -9.64
N LEU A 78 5.82 -2.10 -10.17
CA LEU A 78 6.61 -2.45 -11.35
C LEU A 78 7.68 -3.50 -11.04
N GLN A 79 8.07 -4.27 -12.04
CA GLN A 79 9.07 -5.32 -11.89
C GLN A 79 10.49 -4.73 -11.69
N PRO A 80 11.18 -5.03 -10.57
CA PRO A 80 12.61 -4.78 -10.45
C PRO A 80 13.40 -5.61 -11.47
N LYS A 81 14.41 -5.02 -12.12
CA LYS A 81 15.23 -5.71 -13.13
C LYS A 81 15.95 -6.95 -12.58
N LYS A 82 16.35 -6.90 -11.29
CA LYS A 82 17.00 -8.04 -10.62
C LYS A 82 16.08 -9.24 -10.39
N THR A 83 14.75 -9.06 -10.38
CA THR A 83 13.78 -10.13 -10.11
C THR A 83 14.01 -11.33 -11.03
N LYS A 84 14.14 -11.08 -12.35
CA LYS A 84 14.37 -12.16 -13.33
C LYS A 84 15.62 -12.95 -13.02
N ASN A 85 16.72 -12.28 -12.67
CA ASN A 85 17.99 -12.95 -12.37
C ASN A 85 17.87 -13.83 -11.12
N TYR A 86 17.28 -13.29 -10.03
CA TYR A 86 17.13 -14.03 -8.78
C TYR A 86 16.20 -15.24 -8.92
N VAL A 87 15.12 -15.11 -9.67
CA VAL A 87 14.22 -16.25 -9.95
C VAL A 87 14.92 -17.29 -10.82
N ASN A 88 15.65 -16.88 -11.87
CA ASN A 88 16.40 -17.79 -12.73
C ASN A 88 17.53 -18.51 -11.97
N GLU A 89 18.28 -17.82 -11.11
CA GLU A 89 19.26 -18.45 -10.23
C GLU A 89 18.65 -19.58 -9.41
N GLU A 90 17.44 -19.37 -8.92
CA GLU A 90 16.77 -20.37 -8.09
C GLU A 90 16.22 -21.55 -8.90
N LEU A 91 15.74 -21.29 -10.12
CA LEU A 91 15.39 -22.35 -11.08
C LEU A 91 16.61 -23.18 -11.46
N ASP A 92 17.76 -22.54 -11.67
CA ASP A 92 19.04 -23.21 -11.94
C ASP A 92 19.51 -24.05 -10.74
N ASN A 93 19.38 -23.51 -9.53
CA ASN A 93 19.71 -24.23 -8.30
C ASN A 93 18.84 -25.48 -8.15
N TRP A 94 17.54 -25.36 -8.40
CA TRP A 94 16.63 -26.50 -8.38
C TRP A 94 17.03 -27.56 -9.40
N ALA A 95 17.32 -27.16 -10.65
CA ALA A 95 17.73 -28.08 -11.71
C ALA A 95 19.05 -28.83 -11.39
N LYS A 96 20.00 -28.17 -10.72
CA LYS A 96 21.32 -28.70 -10.41
C LYS A 96 21.40 -29.51 -9.11
N LEU A 97 20.70 -29.02 -8.07
CA LEU A 97 20.82 -29.56 -6.72
C LEU A 97 19.70 -30.54 -6.36
N GLY A 98 18.52 -30.41 -6.98
CA GLY A 98 17.36 -31.22 -6.61
C GLY A 98 17.06 -31.09 -5.13
N VAL A 99 16.83 -32.19 -4.43
CA VAL A 99 16.53 -32.23 -2.99
C VAL A 99 17.62 -31.61 -2.10
N HIS A 100 18.86 -31.59 -2.56
CA HIS A 100 19.99 -31.03 -1.79
C HIS A 100 19.86 -29.52 -1.60
N GLY A 101 19.13 -28.79 -2.47
CA GLY A 101 18.89 -27.38 -2.34
C GLY A 101 18.14 -26.99 -1.05
N HIS A 102 17.52 -27.95 -0.36
CA HIS A 102 16.95 -27.69 0.96
C HIS A 102 18.00 -27.27 1.99
N PHE A 103 19.23 -27.76 1.91
CA PHE A 103 20.25 -27.61 2.94
C PHE A 103 21.54 -26.97 2.46
N ILE A 104 21.79 -26.93 1.15
CA ILE A 104 23.03 -26.37 0.58
C ILE A 104 22.72 -25.28 -0.45
N GLY A 105 23.75 -24.47 -0.75
CA GLY A 105 23.65 -23.31 -1.64
C GLY A 105 23.73 -21.99 -0.88
N ALA A 106 23.71 -20.89 -1.61
CA ALA A 106 23.74 -19.54 -1.03
C ALA A 106 22.47 -19.22 -0.21
N PHE A 107 21.35 -19.82 -0.61
CA PHE A 107 20.04 -19.67 0.04
C PHE A 107 19.40 -21.05 0.26
N PRO A 108 19.81 -21.81 1.30
CA PRO A 108 19.18 -23.10 1.60
C PRO A 108 17.67 -22.91 1.79
N TRP A 109 16.84 -23.68 1.10
CA TRP A 109 15.38 -23.44 1.06
C TRP A 109 14.70 -23.58 2.42
N THR A 110 15.32 -24.31 3.35
CA THR A 110 14.84 -24.40 4.73
C THR A 110 14.97 -23.11 5.53
N LEU A 111 15.78 -22.15 5.06
CA LEU A 111 16.11 -20.88 5.70
C LEU A 111 15.94 -19.67 4.75
N ALA A 112 15.38 -19.86 3.58
CA ALA A 112 15.46 -18.89 2.49
C ALA A 112 14.87 -17.50 2.80
N ASP A 113 13.81 -17.44 3.60
CA ASP A 113 13.18 -16.18 4.00
C ASP A 113 13.92 -15.48 5.15
N GLU A 114 14.72 -16.20 5.94
CA GLU A 114 15.43 -15.64 7.11
C GLU A 114 16.34 -14.46 6.76
N CYS A 115 16.92 -14.44 5.55
CA CYS A 115 17.78 -13.35 5.09
C CYS A 115 17.01 -12.05 4.79
N LEU A 116 15.68 -12.13 4.64
CA LEU A 116 14.82 -10.99 4.31
C LEU A 116 14.08 -10.42 5.51
N VAL A 117 13.89 -11.21 6.56
CA VAL A 117 13.07 -10.83 7.73
C VAL A 117 13.57 -9.56 8.38
N GLU A 118 14.89 -9.42 8.61
CA GLU A 118 15.48 -8.23 9.23
C GLU A 118 15.27 -6.98 8.37
N LYS A 119 15.42 -7.10 7.06
CA LYS A 119 15.19 -6.00 6.12
C LYS A 119 13.73 -5.55 6.13
N MET A 120 12.81 -6.51 6.22
CA MET A 120 11.38 -6.23 6.32
C MET A 120 11.03 -5.60 7.67
N ALA A 121 11.57 -6.13 8.77
CA ALA A 121 11.37 -5.60 10.10
C ALA A 121 11.79 -4.12 10.20
N ASN A 122 12.97 -3.78 9.67
CA ASN A 122 13.43 -2.39 9.59
C ASN A 122 12.49 -1.48 8.79
N LEU A 123 11.91 -2.01 7.70
CA LEU A 123 10.99 -1.24 6.85
C LEU A 123 9.66 -0.92 7.55
N VAL A 124 9.18 -1.81 8.41
CA VAL A 124 7.92 -1.64 9.15
C VAL A 124 8.11 -1.11 10.58
N GLY A 125 9.34 -0.79 10.96
CA GLY A 125 9.67 -0.30 12.31
C GLY A 125 9.37 -1.34 13.38
N ALA A 126 9.80 -2.59 13.15
CA ALA A 126 9.61 -3.73 14.04
C ALA A 126 10.95 -4.40 14.39
N LYS A 127 10.93 -5.30 15.38
CA LYS A 127 12.04 -6.21 15.62
C LYS A 127 11.96 -7.43 14.70
N LYS A 128 13.12 -8.05 14.42
CA LYS A 128 13.19 -9.26 13.60
C LYS A 128 12.24 -10.36 14.11
N GLU A 129 12.20 -10.57 15.43
CA GLU A 129 11.41 -11.61 16.09
C GLU A 129 9.90 -11.35 16.04
N GLU A 130 9.49 -10.13 15.69
CA GLU A 130 8.09 -9.69 15.56
C GLU A 130 7.56 -9.82 14.12
N THR A 131 8.45 -10.11 13.16
CA THR A 131 8.13 -10.07 11.72
C THR A 131 8.28 -11.46 11.10
N ALA A 132 7.31 -11.86 10.27
CA ALA A 132 7.39 -13.08 9.46
C ALA A 132 6.97 -12.81 8.03
N LEU A 133 7.55 -13.56 7.09
CA LEU A 133 7.18 -13.60 5.69
C LEU A 133 6.46 -14.91 5.42
N MET A 134 5.17 -14.84 5.12
CA MET A 134 4.33 -16.03 4.97
C MET A 134 3.05 -15.75 4.21
N ASN A 135 2.53 -16.75 3.53
CA ASN A 135 1.20 -16.79 2.92
C ASN A 135 0.85 -15.61 1.98
N GLY A 136 -0.44 -15.32 1.86
CA GLY A 136 -1.02 -14.09 1.34
C GLY A 136 -1.66 -13.29 2.47
N LEU A 137 -1.94 -11.98 2.23
CA LEU A 137 -2.46 -11.06 3.25
C LEU A 137 -3.72 -11.60 3.95
N THR A 138 -4.74 -11.99 3.19
CA THR A 138 -6.03 -12.44 3.76
C THR A 138 -5.88 -13.71 4.59
N VAL A 139 -4.98 -14.64 4.20
CA VAL A 139 -4.66 -15.82 5.00
C VAL A 139 -4.02 -15.40 6.33
N ASN A 140 -3.05 -14.46 6.29
CA ASN A 140 -2.42 -13.92 7.50
C ASN A 140 -3.46 -13.24 8.41
N LEU A 141 -4.34 -12.43 7.86
CA LEU A 141 -5.42 -11.77 8.61
C LEU A 141 -6.31 -12.80 9.33
N HIS A 142 -6.70 -13.88 8.65
CA HIS A 142 -7.47 -14.96 9.27
C HIS A 142 -6.71 -15.64 10.41
N LEU A 143 -5.43 -15.96 10.21
CA LEU A 143 -4.61 -16.62 11.25
C LEU A 143 -4.45 -15.74 12.49
N LEU A 144 -4.24 -14.43 12.28
CA LEU A 144 -4.12 -13.45 13.37
C LEU A 144 -5.45 -13.29 14.10
N LEU A 145 -6.56 -13.08 13.38
CA LEU A 145 -7.89 -12.94 13.98
C LEU A 145 -8.33 -14.20 14.74
N LEU A 146 -8.02 -15.41 14.26
CA LEU A 146 -8.31 -16.65 14.99
C LEU A 146 -7.70 -16.66 16.40
N SER A 147 -6.57 -15.99 16.59
CA SER A 147 -5.82 -15.98 17.84
C SER A 147 -6.06 -14.75 18.70
N PHE A 148 -6.25 -13.58 18.10
CA PHE A 148 -6.52 -12.32 18.81
C PHE A 148 -8.00 -12.09 19.10
N TYR A 149 -8.90 -12.47 18.19
CA TYR A 149 -10.33 -12.31 18.38
C TYR A 149 -10.88 -13.43 19.26
N LYS A 150 -10.98 -13.14 20.57
CA LYS A 150 -11.52 -14.04 21.61
C LYS A 150 -12.74 -13.37 22.25
N PRO A 151 -13.92 -13.43 21.59
CA PRO A 151 -15.11 -12.76 22.08
C PRO A 151 -15.64 -13.35 23.37
N THR A 152 -16.21 -12.48 24.20
CA THR A 152 -16.99 -12.83 25.41
C THR A 152 -18.40 -12.28 25.26
N SER A 153 -19.29 -12.56 26.20
CA SER A 153 -20.68 -12.04 26.17
C SER A 153 -20.76 -10.52 26.26
N SER A 154 -19.79 -9.86 26.89
CA SER A 154 -19.75 -8.39 27.01
C SER A 154 -18.81 -7.72 26.03
N ARG A 155 -17.78 -8.42 25.55
CA ARG A 155 -16.72 -7.89 24.69
C ARG A 155 -16.62 -8.78 23.45
N HIS A 156 -17.37 -8.47 22.40
CA HIS A 156 -17.45 -9.33 21.20
C HIS A 156 -17.34 -8.58 19.88
N LYS A 157 -17.31 -7.25 19.91
CA LYS A 157 -17.29 -6.45 18.67
C LYS A 157 -15.89 -6.38 18.05
N ILE A 158 -15.88 -6.27 16.72
CA ILE A 158 -14.72 -5.83 15.94
C ILE A 158 -15.07 -4.45 15.36
N LEU A 159 -14.28 -3.42 15.71
CA LEU A 159 -14.39 -2.08 15.15
C LEU A 159 -13.52 -1.99 13.90
N MET A 160 -14.12 -1.51 12.79
CA MET A 160 -13.40 -1.23 11.54
C MET A 160 -14.09 -0.11 10.75
N GLU A 161 -13.40 0.43 9.74
CA GLU A 161 -14.02 1.37 8.81
C GLU A 161 -15.09 0.71 7.94
N ALA A 162 -16.22 1.40 7.70
CA ALA A 162 -17.36 0.85 6.95
C ALA A 162 -17.01 0.52 5.49
N LYS A 163 -16.11 1.29 4.88
CA LYS A 163 -15.61 1.07 3.50
C LYS A 163 -14.22 0.41 3.50
N ALA A 164 -13.95 -0.53 4.43
CA ALA A 164 -12.75 -1.36 4.38
C ALA A 164 -12.66 -2.11 3.05
N PHE A 165 -11.46 -2.54 2.67
CA PHE A 165 -11.32 -3.37 1.48
C PHE A 165 -12.20 -4.62 1.61
N PRO A 166 -12.91 -5.04 0.54
CA PRO A 166 -13.87 -6.13 0.63
C PRO A 166 -13.34 -7.42 1.27
N SER A 167 -12.05 -7.75 1.03
CA SER A 167 -11.41 -8.91 1.64
C SER A 167 -11.38 -8.85 3.16
N ASP A 168 -11.12 -7.67 3.74
CA ASP A 168 -11.07 -7.49 5.20
C ASP A 168 -12.47 -7.59 5.80
N HIS A 169 -13.44 -6.96 5.14
CA HIS A 169 -14.84 -7.05 5.53
C HIS A 169 -15.31 -8.52 5.56
N TYR A 170 -15.04 -9.27 4.49
CA TYR A 170 -15.42 -10.70 4.41
C TYR A 170 -14.64 -11.55 5.42
N ALA A 171 -13.36 -11.27 5.65
CA ALA A 171 -12.58 -11.99 6.65
C ALA A 171 -13.13 -11.76 8.06
N VAL A 172 -13.41 -10.52 8.44
CA VAL A 172 -14.00 -10.18 9.75
C VAL A 172 -15.36 -10.82 9.91
N GLU A 173 -16.24 -10.68 8.93
CA GLU A 173 -17.58 -11.29 8.96
C GLU A 173 -17.50 -12.81 9.16
N SER A 174 -16.61 -13.49 8.43
CA SER A 174 -16.44 -14.94 8.54
C SER A 174 -15.87 -15.36 9.90
N GLN A 175 -14.97 -14.58 10.48
CA GLN A 175 -14.42 -14.83 11.82
C GLN A 175 -15.48 -14.68 12.93
N ILE A 176 -16.34 -13.68 12.81
CA ILE A 176 -17.48 -13.50 13.74
C ILE A 176 -18.43 -14.68 13.65
N ARG A 177 -18.81 -15.09 12.44
CA ARG A 177 -19.65 -16.29 12.22
C ARG A 177 -19.01 -17.57 12.74
N LEU A 178 -17.69 -17.73 12.57
CA LEU A 178 -16.94 -18.88 13.09
C LEU A 178 -17.01 -18.98 14.62
N LYS A 179 -17.15 -17.85 15.32
CA LYS A 179 -17.34 -17.81 16.78
C LYS A 179 -18.81 -17.97 17.20
N GLY A 180 -19.73 -18.22 16.26
CA GLY A 180 -21.16 -18.40 16.54
C GLY A 180 -21.91 -17.10 16.82
N LEU A 181 -21.34 -15.95 16.43
CA LEU A 181 -21.92 -14.63 16.66
C LEU A 181 -22.56 -14.08 15.38
N ASP A 182 -23.51 -13.13 15.55
CA ASP A 182 -24.13 -12.41 14.43
C ASP A 182 -23.24 -11.21 14.03
N PRO A 183 -22.79 -11.12 12.76
CA PRO A 183 -22.05 -9.98 12.26
C PRO A 183 -22.79 -8.65 12.42
N LYS A 184 -24.13 -8.63 12.35
CA LYS A 184 -24.92 -7.41 12.54
C LYS A 184 -24.76 -6.78 13.92
N GLU A 185 -24.47 -7.59 14.92
CA GLU A 185 -24.28 -7.16 16.31
C GLU A 185 -22.80 -6.98 16.65
N SER A 186 -21.93 -7.74 15.99
CA SER A 186 -20.51 -7.84 16.34
C SER A 186 -19.54 -7.13 15.38
N MET A 187 -20.00 -6.67 14.19
CA MET A 187 -19.23 -5.75 13.35
C MET A 187 -19.64 -4.31 13.65
N LEU A 188 -18.76 -3.56 14.27
CA LEU A 188 -18.96 -2.13 14.50
C LEU A 188 -18.29 -1.35 13.35
N LEU A 189 -19.12 -0.87 12.40
CA LEU A 189 -18.66 -0.18 11.20
C LEU A 189 -18.72 1.33 11.39
N LEU A 190 -17.58 2.00 11.32
CA LEU A 190 -17.50 3.45 11.42
C LEU A 190 -17.53 4.06 10.03
N SER A 191 -18.49 4.94 9.78
CA SER A 191 -18.66 5.69 8.54
C SER A 191 -18.18 7.13 8.69
N PRO A 192 -17.72 7.79 7.61
CA PRO A 192 -17.56 9.25 7.59
C PRO A 192 -18.86 9.97 7.94
N GLU A 193 -18.75 11.22 8.39
CA GLU A 193 -19.92 12.08 8.57
C GLU A 193 -20.61 12.37 7.24
N GLU A 194 -21.86 12.78 7.30
CA GLU A 194 -22.64 13.11 6.11
C GLU A 194 -21.95 14.22 5.30
N GLY A 195 -21.71 13.95 4.02
CA GLY A 195 -20.99 14.86 3.12
C GLY A 195 -19.47 14.75 3.16
N GLU A 196 -18.90 13.87 3.99
CA GLU A 196 -17.46 13.59 4.04
C GLU A 196 -17.11 12.26 3.39
N GLU A 197 -15.89 12.19 2.87
CA GLU A 197 -15.36 10.96 2.27
C GLU A 197 -14.37 10.22 3.18
N THR A 198 -13.84 10.91 4.20
CA THR A 198 -12.81 10.41 5.10
C THR A 198 -13.28 10.38 6.54
N LEU A 199 -12.69 9.52 7.37
CA LEU A 199 -12.96 9.42 8.79
C LEU A 199 -12.11 10.44 9.55
N ARG A 200 -12.76 11.27 10.39
CA ARG A 200 -12.03 12.14 11.31
C ARG A 200 -11.41 11.31 12.43
N ASN A 201 -10.18 11.63 12.80
CA ASN A 201 -9.50 10.92 13.89
C ASN A 201 -10.28 11.04 15.21
N GLU A 202 -10.87 12.21 15.48
CA GLU A 202 -11.69 12.47 16.67
C GLU A 202 -12.90 11.53 16.76
N ASN A 203 -13.52 11.20 15.61
CA ASN A 203 -14.65 10.28 15.56
C ASN A 203 -14.24 8.84 15.84
N ILE A 204 -13.05 8.43 15.35
CA ILE A 204 -12.47 7.13 15.67
C ILE A 204 -12.21 7.02 17.17
N LEU A 205 -11.52 8.02 17.75
CA LEU A 205 -11.14 8.00 19.16
C LEU A 205 -12.38 8.09 20.08
N SER A 206 -13.38 8.91 19.73
CA SER A 206 -14.64 9.03 20.50
C SER A 206 -15.45 7.73 20.45
N THR A 207 -15.45 7.02 19.30
CA THR A 207 -16.11 5.71 19.17
C THR A 207 -15.40 4.67 20.05
N ILE A 208 -14.07 4.66 20.08
CA ILE A 208 -13.29 3.77 20.96
C ILE A 208 -13.57 4.10 22.42
N GLU A 209 -13.63 5.38 22.78
CA GLU A 209 -13.94 5.79 24.16
C GLU A 209 -15.33 5.33 24.60
N LYS A 210 -16.33 5.46 23.73
CA LYS A 210 -17.73 5.14 24.04
C LYS A 210 -18.01 3.64 24.02
N GLU A 211 -17.53 2.90 23.01
CA GLU A 211 -17.88 1.51 22.74
C GLU A 211 -16.80 0.51 23.16
N GLY A 212 -15.62 0.98 23.60
CA GLY A 212 -14.43 0.19 23.82
C GLY A 212 -14.60 -1.01 24.74
N ASP A 213 -15.49 -0.89 25.75
CA ASP A 213 -15.78 -2.01 26.67
C ASP A 213 -16.44 -3.21 25.99
N SER A 214 -17.10 -2.99 24.84
CA SER A 214 -17.73 -4.03 24.03
C SER A 214 -16.85 -4.50 22.86
N ILE A 215 -15.74 -3.80 22.56
CA ILE A 215 -14.84 -4.09 21.46
C ILE A 215 -13.75 -5.07 21.89
N ALA A 216 -13.66 -6.22 21.22
CA ALA A 216 -12.58 -7.18 21.42
C ALA A 216 -11.34 -6.85 20.56
N VAL A 217 -11.56 -6.43 19.30
CA VAL A 217 -10.51 -6.11 18.36
C VAL A 217 -10.86 -4.82 17.62
N ILE A 218 -9.87 -3.96 17.45
CA ILE A 218 -9.89 -2.82 16.52
C ILE A 218 -9.04 -3.22 15.32
N LEU A 219 -9.61 -3.18 14.12
CA LEU A 219 -8.93 -3.48 12.87
C LEU A 219 -9.18 -2.36 11.86
N PHE A 220 -8.16 -1.58 11.56
CA PHE A 220 -8.20 -0.55 10.52
C PHE A 220 -7.17 -0.84 9.43
N SER A 221 -7.38 -0.29 8.24
CA SER A 221 -6.29 -0.16 7.28
C SER A 221 -5.28 0.90 7.78
N GLY A 222 -3.98 0.72 7.48
CA GLY A 222 -3.00 1.77 7.76
C GLY A 222 -3.21 2.96 6.81
N VAL A 223 -3.38 2.65 5.52
CA VAL A 223 -3.80 3.60 4.48
C VAL A 223 -5.03 3.05 3.78
N GLN A 224 -6.08 3.83 3.76
CA GLN A 224 -7.36 3.44 3.17
C GLN A 224 -7.25 3.35 1.64
N TYR A 225 -7.66 2.23 1.07
CA TYR A 225 -7.42 1.92 -0.35
C TYR A 225 -8.18 2.82 -1.32
N TYR A 226 -9.38 3.29 -0.94
CA TYR A 226 -10.26 4.08 -1.80
C TYR A 226 -9.94 5.56 -1.75
N THR A 227 -9.84 6.13 -0.54
CA THR A 227 -9.57 7.56 -0.32
C THR A 227 -8.09 7.92 -0.32
N GLY A 228 -7.20 6.99 0.01
CA GLY A 228 -5.78 7.26 0.24
C GLY A 228 -5.48 7.86 1.62
N GLN A 229 -6.48 7.93 2.52
CA GLN A 229 -6.31 8.45 3.88
C GLN A 229 -5.37 7.56 4.69
N LEU A 230 -4.35 8.15 5.30
CA LEU A 230 -3.48 7.55 6.31
C LEU A 230 -4.10 7.77 7.69
N PHE A 231 -4.36 6.69 8.42
CA PHE A 231 -4.89 6.75 9.78
C PHE A 231 -3.77 6.97 10.80
N ASP A 232 -4.09 7.68 11.90
CA ASP A 232 -3.19 7.83 13.05
C ASP A 232 -3.16 6.52 13.87
N MET A 233 -2.33 5.58 13.40
CA MET A 233 -2.20 4.25 14.00
C MET A 233 -1.75 4.31 15.46
N LEU A 234 -0.91 5.28 15.83
CA LEU A 234 -0.43 5.45 17.20
C LEU A 234 -1.56 5.83 18.15
N SER A 235 -2.36 6.84 17.79
CA SER A 235 -3.48 7.31 18.63
C SER A 235 -4.58 6.25 18.75
N ILE A 236 -4.89 5.55 17.64
CA ILE A 236 -5.85 4.44 17.64
C ILE A 236 -5.38 3.31 18.55
N THR A 237 -4.08 2.94 18.47
CA THR A 237 -3.52 1.88 19.32
C THR A 237 -3.60 2.26 20.80
N LYS A 238 -3.19 3.47 21.15
CA LYS A 238 -3.25 3.96 22.54
C LYS A 238 -4.68 3.97 23.10
N ALA A 239 -5.64 4.48 22.30
CA ALA A 239 -7.03 4.51 22.72
C ALA A 239 -7.62 3.10 22.88
N GLY A 240 -7.33 2.20 21.94
CA GLY A 240 -7.76 0.81 22.03
C GLY A 240 -7.21 0.09 23.27
N HIS A 241 -5.93 0.25 23.55
CA HIS A 241 -5.29 -0.34 24.74
C HIS A 241 -5.85 0.22 26.05
N ALA A 242 -6.16 1.52 26.10
CA ALA A 242 -6.78 2.13 27.28
C ALA A 242 -8.15 1.48 27.61
N LYS A 243 -8.82 0.91 26.62
CA LYS A 243 -10.09 0.16 26.76
C LYS A 243 -9.89 -1.36 26.83
N GLY A 244 -8.65 -1.85 26.77
CA GLY A 244 -8.35 -3.29 26.80
C GLY A 244 -8.69 -4.04 25.51
N CYS A 245 -8.75 -3.34 24.38
CA CYS A 245 -8.91 -3.93 23.06
C CYS A 245 -7.58 -4.40 22.51
N TYR A 246 -7.55 -5.45 21.69
CA TYR A 246 -6.44 -5.70 20.78
C TYR A 246 -6.57 -4.80 19.55
N VAL A 247 -5.43 -4.27 19.07
CA VAL A 247 -5.39 -3.35 17.92
C VAL A 247 -4.51 -3.91 16.82
N GLY A 248 -5.08 -4.11 15.63
CA GLY A 248 -4.38 -4.60 14.46
C GLY A 248 -4.62 -3.73 13.23
N PHE A 249 -3.71 -3.86 12.25
CA PHE A 249 -3.80 -3.10 11.01
C PHE A 249 -3.57 -3.97 9.77
N ASP A 250 -4.40 -3.74 8.72
CA ASP A 250 -4.06 -4.10 7.35
C ASP A 250 -3.18 -3.00 6.76
N LEU A 251 -1.94 -3.35 6.47
CA LEU A 251 -0.93 -2.42 5.98
C LEU A 251 -0.67 -2.55 4.46
N ALA A 252 -1.62 -3.14 3.71
CA ALA A 252 -1.48 -3.38 2.27
C ALA A 252 -1.13 -2.12 1.45
N HIS A 253 -1.62 -0.95 1.87
CA HIS A 253 -1.34 0.34 1.24
C HIS A 253 -0.35 1.21 2.04
N ALA A 254 0.12 0.73 3.19
CA ALA A 254 1.03 1.49 4.06
C ALA A 254 2.50 1.07 3.89
N VAL A 255 2.78 -0.25 3.84
CA VAL A 255 4.16 -0.77 3.71
C VAL A 255 4.78 -0.35 2.39
N GLY A 256 5.93 0.33 2.46
CA GLY A 256 6.62 0.89 1.30
C GLY A 256 6.06 2.22 0.78
N ASN A 257 5.02 2.76 1.42
CA ASN A 257 4.36 4.02 1.08
C ASN A 257 4.56 5.10 2.15
N VAL A 258 4.41 4.74 3.41
CA VAL A 258 4.57 5.63 4.56
C VAL A 258 5.55 5.07 5.58
N GLU A 259 6.10 5.92 6.44
CA GLU A 259 6.94 5.47 7.54
C GLU A 259 6.09 4.76 8.60
N LEU A 260 6.60 3.64 9.10
CA LEU A 260 5.95 2.80 10.09
C LEU A 260 6.88 2.58 11.28
N CYS A 261 6.33 2.51 12.49
CA CYS A 261 7.04 2.23 13.73
C CYS A 261 6.21 1.26 14.59
N LEU A 262 5.90 0.06 14.04
CA LEU A 262 4.93 -0.87 14.64
C LEU A 262 5.31 -1.25 16.06
N HIS A 263 6.61 -1.48 16.34
CA HIS A 263 7.09 -1.78 17.67
C HIS A 263 6.85 -0.62 18.64
N ASP A 264 7.33 0.58 18.30
CA ASP A 264 7.25 1.75 19.20
C ASP A 264 5.80 2.24 19.37
N TRP A 265 4.95 2.00 18.39
CA TRP A 265 3.51 2.27 18.50
C TRP A 265 2.76 1.23 19.31
N ASN A 266 3.44 0.12 19.70
CA ASN A 266 2.88 -0.98 20.46
C ASN A 266 1.66 -1.63 19.80
N VAL A 267 1.65 -1.71 18.45
CA VAL A 267 0.59 -2.38 17.70
C VAL A 267 0.56 -3.87 18.05
N ASP A 268 -0.59 -4.47 18.28
CA ASP A 268 -0.66 -5.87 18.69
C ASP A 268 -0.32 -6.82 17.55
N PHE A 269 -0.91 -6.58 16.36
CA PHE A 269 -0.64 -7.36 15.15
C PHE A 269 -0.85 -6.54 13.89
N ALA A 270 -0.21 -6.95 12.81
CA ALA A 270 -0.45 -6.38 11.47
C ALA A 270 -0.16 -7.41 10.38
N CYS A 271 -0.73 -7.20 9.20
CA CYS A 271 -0.41 -7.98 8.00
C CYS A 271 -0.45 -7.09 6.76
N TRP A 272 0.28 -7.51 5.72
CA TRP A 272 0.38 -6.75 4.46
C TRP A 272 0.73 -7.64 3.29
N CYS A 273 0.45 -7.14 2.07
CA CYS A 273 0.95 -7.73 0.83
C CYS A 273 2.19 -6.99 0.33
N ASN A 274 3.07 -7.69 -0.41
CA ASN A 274 4.33 -7.13 -0.91
C ASN A 274 4.31 -6.83 -2.42
N TYR A 275 3.20 -7.12 -3.13
CA TYR A 275 3.12 -6.94 -4.57
C TYR A 275 2.76 -5.51 -5.02
N LYS A 276 2.33 -4.65 -4.08
CA LYS A 276 2.00 -3.25 -4.37
C LYS A 276 3.28 -2.39 -4.35
N TYR A 277 3.44 -1.54 -3.35
CA TYR A 277 4.60 -0.62 -3.25
C TYR A 277 5.96 -1.31 -3.16
N LEU A 278 6.03 -2.55 -2.62
CA LEU A 278 7.28 -3.32 -2.55
C LEU A 278 7.66 -4.09 -3.82
N ASN A 279 6.85 -3.99 -4.88
CA ASN A 279 7.23 -4.43 -6.22
C ASN A 279 7.62 -5.92 -6.34
N SER A 280 6.98 -6.82 -5.58
CA SER A 280 7.38 -8.23 -5.50
C SER A 280 6.66 -9.16 -6.48
N GLY A 281 5.90 -8.59 -7.43
CA GLY A 281 5.13 -9.36 -8.42
C GLY A 281 3.75 -9.79 -7.92
N ALA A 282 2.83 -10.04 -8.85
CA ALA A 282 1.43 -10.38 -8.53
C ALA A 282 1.33 -11.64 -7.65
N GLY A 283 0.55 -11.56 -6.56
CA GLY A 283 0.36 -12.66 -5.63
C GLY A 283 1.59 -13.00 -4.77
N ALA A 284 2.53 -12.07 -4.63
CA ALA A 284 3.77 -12.24 -3.86
C ALA A 284 3.54 -12.68 -2.41
N LEU A 285 4.60 -13.26 -1.83
CA LEU A 285 4.65 -13.62 -0.40
C LEU A 285 4.34 -12.39 0.46
N ALA A 286 3.43 -12.55 1.41
CA ALA A 286 2.99 -11.49 2.32
C ALA A 286 3.84 -11.40 3.59
N GLY A 287 3.62 -10.36 4.38
CA GLY A 287 4.22 -10.19 5.69
C GLY A 287 3.18 -10.19 6.81
N ALA A 288 3.64 -10.52 8.01
CA ALA A 288 2.86 -10.47 9.23
C ALA A 288 3.73 -9.99 10.39
N TYR A 289 3.09 -9.34 11.35
CA TYR A 289 3.71 -8.79 12.55
C TYR A 289 2.88 -9.17 13.77
N ILE A 290 3.57 -9.54 14.86
CA ILE A 290 3.00 -9.68 16.19
C ILE A 290 3.99 -9.07 17.18
N HIS A 291 3.51 -8.15 18.00
CA HIS A 291 4.35 -7.49 19.01
C HIS A 291 4.95 -8.49 20.02
N GLU A 292 6.19 -8.26 20.44
CA GLU A 292 6.90 -9.15 21.38
C GLU A 292 6.18 -9.35 22.72
N ASN A 293 5.36 -8.39 23.16
CA ASN A 293 4.54 -8.50 24.36
C ASN A 293 3.59 -9.72 24.31
N HIS A 294 3.25 -10.18 23.10
CA HIS A 294 2.38 -11.34 22.89
C HIS A 294 3.13 -12.65 22.69
N ARG A 295 4.47 -12.62 22.72
CA ARG A 295 5.32 -13.75 22.39
C ARG A 295 4.93 -15.05 23.11
N PHE A 296 4.47 -14.96 24.37
CA PHE A 296 4.14 -16.13 25.19
C PHE A 296 2.65 -16.27 25.48
N THR A 297 1.86 -15.21 25.28
CA THR A 297 0.44 -15.15 25.65
C THR A 297 -0.49 -15.46 24.51
N ILE A 298 -0.16 -15.04 23.28
CA ILE A 298 -0.94 -15.30 22.09
C ILE A 298 -0.31 -16.46 21.31
N LYS A 299 -1.04 -17.58 21.25
CA LYS A 299 -0.61 -18.77 20.51
C LYS A 299 -1.42 -18.91 19.23
N PRO A 300 -0.83 -19.43 18.13
CA PRO A 300 -1.59 -19.73 16.91
C PRO A 300 -2.66 -20.79 17.19
N THR A 301 -3.86 -20.54 16.65
CA THR A 301 -4.95 -21.52 16.70
C THR A 301 -4.73 -22.66 15.69
N LEU A 302 -4.12 -22.33 14.56
CA LEU A 302 -3.76 -23.29 13.52
C LEU A 302 -2.23 -23.40 13.45
N VAL A 303 -1.73 -24.60 13.41
CA VAL A 303 -0.30 -24.91 13.37
C VAL A 303 0.03 -25.87 12.23
N GLY A 304 1.26 -25.84 11.79
CA GLY A 304 1.78 -26.76 10.80
C GLY A 304 3.27 -27.02 11.02
N TRP A 305 3.91 -27.68 10.07
CA TRP A 305 5.31 -28.06 10.23
C TRP A 305 6.25 -26.87 10.43
N TRP A 306 5.99 -25.75 9.76
CA TRP A 306 6.81 -24.53 9.89
C TRP A 306 6.57 -23.75 11.19
N SER A 307 5.50 -24.07 11.92
CA SER A 307 5.26 -23.56 13.29
C SER A 307 6.20 -24.17 14.33
N HIS A 308 6.82 -25.32 14.01
CA HIS A 308 7.76 -26.03 14.89
C HIS A 308 9.06 -25.24 14.99
N ASN A 309 9.70 -25.31 16.15
CA ASN A 309 11.01 -24.70 16.42
C ASN A 309 12.04 -25.16 15.36
N ILE A 310 12.71 -24.18 14.75
CA ILE A 310 13.64 -24.42 13.66
C ILE A 310 14.79 -25.37 14.04
N LYS A 311 15.18 -25.40 15.30
CA LYS A 311 16.30 -26.25 15.78
C LYS A 311 15.95 -27.73 15.83
N THR A 312 14.68 -28.05 16.06
CA THR A 312 14.18 -29.44 16.23
C THR A 312 13.23 -29.86 15.13
N ARG A 313 12.89 -28.97 14.20
CA ARG A 313 11.92 -29.18 13.11
C ARG A 313 12.19 -30.45 12.29
N PHE A 314 13.46 -30.79 12.08
CA PHE A 314 13.88 -31.95 11.26
C PHE A 314 14.08 -33.24 12.06
N GLU A 315 13.81 -33.24 13.37
CA GLU A 315 13.79 -34.46 14.18
C GLU A 315 12.57 -35.33 13.87
N MET A 316 11.59 -34.79 13.12
CA MET A 316 10.40 -35.48 12.62
C MET A 316 9.55 -36.10 13.73
N THR A 317 9.59 -35.52 14.91
CA THR A 317 8.78 -35.94 16.06
C THR A 317 7.30 -35.54 15.90
N ASN A 318 6.38 -36.33 16.45
CA ASN A 318 4.96 -35.98 16.55
C ASN A 318 4.66 -35.02 17.73
N HIS A 319 5.64 -34.67 18.51
CA HIS A 319 5.53 -33.68 19.60
C HIS A 319 5.86 -32.29 19.04
N LEU A 320 4.92 -31.35 19.10
CA LEU A 320 5.11 -29.99 18.64
C LEU A 320 5.91 -29.18 19.65
N ASP A 321 7.15 -28.84 19.29
CA ASP A 321 7.94 -27.77 19.95
C ASP A 321 7.63 -26.45 19.24
N LEU A 322 6.58 -25.73 19.72
CA LEU A 322 6.05 -24.53 19.06
C LEU A 322 7.04 -23.37 19.12
N SER A 323 7.32 -22.75 17.98
CA SER A 323 8.05 -21.49 17.90
C SER A 323 7.29 -20.36 18.59
N PHE A 324 8.01 -19.43 19.18
CA PHE A 324 7.43 -18.29 19.89
C PHE A 324 7.07 -17.13 18.93
N GLY A 325 6.11 -16.30 19.38
CA GLY A 325 5.69 -15.09 18.68
C GLY A 325 5.16 -15.39 17.28
N VAL A 326 5.40 -14.49 16.34
CA VAL A 326 4.92 -14.60 14.97
C VAL A 326 5.39 -15.86 14.23
N ASN A 327 6.56 -16.39 14.60
CA ASN A 327 7.12 -17.61 13.99
C ASN A 327 6.23 -18.85 14.22
N GLY A 328 5.50 -18.90 15.33
CA GLY A 328 4.54 -19.97 15.60
C GLY A 328 3.35 -19.97 14.63
N PHE A 329 3.07 -18.85 13.96
CA PHE A 329 1.98 -18.69 12.99
C PHE A 329 2.34 -19.12 11.57
N ARG A 330 3.61 -19.45 11.31
CA ARG A 330 4.09 -19.96 10.03
C ARG A 330 3.64 -21.42 9.87
N ILE A 331 2.65 -21.69 9.04
CA ILE A 331 2.09 -23.05 8.89
C ILE A 331 2.94 -23.91 7.95
N SER A 332 3.34 -23.34 6.82
CA SER A 332 4.09 -24.01 5.75
C SER A 332 5.38 -23.27 5.43
N ASN A 333 6.31 -23.96 4.78
CA ASN A 333 7.51 -23.33 4.24
C ASN A 333 7.15 -22.28 3.17
N PRO A 334 7.88 -21.14 3.14
CA PRO A 334 7.66 -20.12 2.14
C PRO A 334 8.07 -20.61 0.75
N PRO A 335 7.31 -20.22 -0.32
CA PRO A 335 7.66 -20.55 -1.69
C PRO A 335 8.94 -19.81 -2.11
N ILE A 336 10.02 -20.53 -2.40
CA ILE A 336 11.34 -19.95 -2.67
C ILE A 336 11.35 -18.93 -3.82
N LEU A 337 10.62 -19.17 -4.90
CA LEU A 337 10.57 -18.26 -6.05
C LEU A 337 9.95 -16.90 -5.67
N LEU A 338 8.94 -16.90 -4.76
CA LEU A 338 8.35 -15.67 -4.25
C LEU A 338 9.27 -14.96 -3.26
N VAL A 339 10.04 -15.70 -2.46
CA VAL A 339 11.09 -15.13 -1.59
C VAL A 339 12.12 -14.38 -2.43
N ARG A 340 12.58 -14.98 -3.53
CA ARG A 340 13.56 -14.36 -4.44
C ARG A 340 12.99 -13.13 -5.16
N SER A 341 11.71 -13.16 -5.52
CA SER A 341 11.03 -11.99 -6.09
C SER A 341 10.92 -10.84 -5.07
N LEU A 342 10.55 -11.14 -3.82
CA LEU A 342 10.49 -10.17 -2.73
C LEU A 342 11.87 -9.56 -2.43
N GLN A 343 12.94 -10.38 -2.49
CA GLN A 343 14.30 -9.91 -2.26
C GLN A 343 14.66 -8.73 -3.16
N ALA A 344 14.33 -8.80 -4.46
CA ALA A 344 14.64 -7.75 -5.42
C ALA A 344 14.00 -6.40 -5.06
N GLY A 345 12.73 -6.42 -4.62
CA GLY A 345 12.04 -5.23 -4.14
C GLY A 345 12.64 -4.68 -2.85
N LEU A 346 12.85 -5.54 -1.83
CA LEU A 346 13.39 -5.12 -0.54
C LEU A 346 14.79 -4.55 -0.62
N GLU A 347 15.65 -5.04 -1.51
CA GLU A 347 16.99 -4.48 -1.72
C GLU A 347 16.93 -3.03 -2.18
N ILE A 348 15.99 -2.69 -3.08
CA ILE A 348 15.78 -1.33 -3.55
C ILE A 348 15.35 -0.42 -2.39
N PHE A 349 14.37 -0.86 -1.57
CA PHE A 349 13.92 -0.09 -0.42
C PHE A 349 15.00 0.11 0.63
N ASN A 350 15.81 -0.90 0.90
CA ASN A 350 16.96 -0.78 1.81
C ASN A 350 18.04 0.15 1.26
N GLN A 351 18.27 0.18 -0.05
CA GLN A 351 19.20 1.10 -0.71
C GLN A 351 18.71 2.54 -0.62
N ALA A 352 17.44 2.78 -0.94
CA ALA A 352 16.85 4.12 -0.96
C ALA A 352 16.64 4.69 0.45
N GLY A 353 16.18 3.86 1.37
CA GLY A 353 15.78 4.25 2.72
C GLY A 353 14.40 4.92 2.77
N MET A 354 13.55 4.46 3.71
CA MET A 354 12.16 4.90 3.78
C MET A 354 12.01 6.41 4.02
N LYS A 355 12.91 7.03 4.79
CA LYS A 355 12.90 8.48 5.04
C LYS A 355 13.14 9.29 3.77
N ALA A 356 14.09 8.89 2.92
CA ALA A 356 14.34 9.56 1.64
C ALA A 356 13.16 9.37 0.67
N LEU A 357 12.63 8.15 0.60
CA LEU A 357 11.43 7.86 -0.19
C LEU A 357 10.23 8.70 0.26
N ARG A 358 10.03 8.86 1.57
CA ARG A 358 8.93 9.68 2.09
C ARG A 358 9.11 11.16 1.76
N ARG A 359 10.32 11.72 1.89
CA ARG A 359 10.60 13.11 1.47
C ARG A 359 10.25 13.35 0.01
N LYS A 360 10.69 12.47 -0.89
CA LYS A 360 10.34 12.55 -2.32
C LYS A 360 8.83 12.39 -2.52
N SER A 361 8.19 11.39 -1.90
CA SER A 361 6.76 11.12 -2.01
C SER A 361 5.91 12.33 -1.65
N VAL A 362 6.23 13.01 -0.54
CA VAL A 362 5.50 14.20 -0.08
C VAL A 362 5.55 15.30 -1.14
N LEU A 363 6.72 15.60 -1.68
CA LEU A 363 6.89 16.66 -2.67
C LEU A 363 6.28 16.28 -4.03
N LEU A 364 6.48 15.03 -4.47
CA LEU A 364 5.98 14.52 -5.74
C LEU A 364 4.45 14.48 -5.77
N THR A 365 3.82 14.00 -4.70
CA THR A 365 2.36 13.99 -4.54
C THR A 365 1.81 15.40 -4.40
N GLY A 366 2.50 16.27 -3.67
CA GLY A 366 2.16 17.70 -3.57
C GLY A 366 2.23 18.41 -4.91
N TYR A 367 3.21 18.07 -5.76
CA TYR A 367 3.30 18.61 -7.13
C TYR A 367 2.10 18.18 -7.97
N LEU A 368 1.73 16.91 -7.92
CA LEU A 368 0.53 16.40 -8.59
C LEU A 368 -0.74 17.15 -8.10
N GLU A 369 -0.89 17.32 -6.79
CA GLU A 369 -2.02 18.04 -6.20
C GLU A 369 -2.08 19.50 -6.67
N CYS A 370 -0.95 20.22 -6.64
CA CYS A 370 -0.87 21.61 -7.11
C CYS A 370 -1.28 21.75 -8.57
N LEU A 371 -0.80 20.86 -9.44
CA LEU A 371 -1.14 20.90 -10.87
C LEU A 371 -2.62 20.56 -11.11
N ILE A 372 -3.18 19.55 -10.42
CA ILE A 372 -4.61 19.24 -10.52
C ILE A 372 -5.45 20.45 -10.08
N LYS A 373 -5.13 21.03 -8.94
CA LYS A 373 -5.84 22.22 -8.42
C LYS A 373 -5.72 23.42 -9.38
N HIS A 374 -4.57 23.63 -9.98
CA HIS A 374 -4.37 24.73 -10.92
C HIS A 374 -5.25 24.60 -12.18
N TYR A 375 -5.29 23.43 -12.80
CA TYR A 375 -5.97 23.24 -14.08
C TYR A 375 -7.44 22.86 -13.97
N HIS A 376 -7.81 22.13 -12.92
CA HIS A 376 -9.06 21.41 -12.80
C HIS A 376 -9.88 21.71 -11.54
N SER A 377 -9.59 22.79 -10.82
CA SER A 377 -10.48 23.23 -9.74
C SER A 377 -11.84 23.70 -10.30
N LYS A 378 -12.87 23.53 -9.46
CA LYS A 378 -14.18 24.08 -9.74
C LYS A 378 -14.09 25.61 -9.88
N VAL A 379 -14.60 26.16 -10.98
CA VAL A 379 -14.62 27.59 -11.24
C VAL A 379 -16.03 28.12 -10.91
N PRO A 380 -16.22 28.97 -9.89
CA PRO A 380 -17.54 29.48 -9.50
C PRO A 380 -18.28 30.16 -10.66
N ASP A 381 -17.56 30.97 -11.45
CA ASP A 381 -18.12 31.76 -12.55
C ASP A 381 -18.33 30.94 -13.84
N ASN A 382 -17.94 29.67 -13.86
CA ASN A 382 -18.14 28.76 -14.98
C ASN A 382 -18.51 27.35 -14.49
N PRO A 383 -19.75 27.14 -14.02
CA PRO A 383 -20.20 25.86 -13.46
C PRO A 383 -20.24 24.71 -14.49
N GLN A 384 -20.22 25.03 -15.79
CA GLN A 384 -20.20 24.03 -16.86
C GLN A 384 -18.79 23.52 -17.18
N LYS A 385 -17.74 24.20 -16.71
CA LYS A 385 -16.37 23.71 -16.89
C LYS A 385 -16.17 22.44 -16.07
N PRO A 386 -15.78 21.33 -16.71
CA PRO A 386 -15.44 20.10 -15.97
C PRO A 386 -14.34 20.33 -14.94
N TYR A 387 -14.46 19.68 -13.78
CA TYR A 387 -13.51 19.81 -12.68
C TYR A 387 -13.22 18.47 -12.02
N VAL A 388 -12.17 18.45 -11.19
CA VAL A 388 -11.72 17.32 -10.37
C VAL A 388 -11.83 17.69 -8.90
N THR A 389 -12.40 16.80 -8.12
CA THR A 389 -12.35 16.84 -6.65
C THR A 389 -11.36 15.79 -6.17
N ILE A 390 -10.39 16.17 -5.34
CA ILE A 390 -9.47 15.26 -4.66
C ILE A 390 -10.10 14.90 -3.32
N ILE A 391 -10.43 13.61 -3.12
CA ILE A 391 -11.02 13.12 -1.87
C ILE A 391 -9.98 12.65 -0.84
N THR A 392 -8.73 12.50 -1.27
CA THR A 392 -7.61 12.24 -0.37
C THR A 392 -7.32 13.49 0.46
N PRO A 393 -7.07 13.37 1.78
CA PRO A 393 -6.70 14.51 2.61
C PRO A 393 -5.51 15.28 2.07
N SER A 394 -5.55 16.63 2.20
CA SER A 394 -4.43 17.48 1.77
C SER A 394 -3.29 17.51 2.77
N ALA A 395 -3.55 17.23 4.05
CA ALA A 395 -2.54 17.15 5.09
C ALA A 395 -1.56 16.01 4.80
N ILE A 396 -0.26 16.30 4.84
CA ILE A 396 0.78 15.33 4.49
C ILE A 396 0.86 14.18 5.50
N GLU A 397 0.44 14.41 6.73
CA GLU A 397 0.36 13.45 7.82
C GLU A 397 -0.82 12.48 7.65
N GLU A 398 -1.81 12.84 6.84
CA GLU A 398 -3.04 12.07 6.63
C GLU A 398 -3.07 11.37 5.27
N ARG A 399 -1.94 11.25 4.58
CA ARG A 399 -1.86 10.57 3.28
C ARG A 399 -0.51 9.96 2.96
N GLY A 400 -0.50 8.99 2.05
CA GLY A 400 0.69 8.51 1.35
C GLY A 400 0.89 9.21 0.00
N CYS A 401 1.31 8.45 -1.02
CA CYS A 401 1.53 8.99 -2.38
C CYS A 401 0.30 8.89 -3.29
N GLN A 402 -0.80 8.27 -2.85
CA GLN A 402 -2.01 8.16 -3.65
C GLN A 402 -2.86 9.44 -3.54
N LEU A 403 -3.36 9.93 -4.68
CA LEU A 403 -4.49 10.84 -4.75
C LEU A 403 -5.69 10.13 -5.40
N SER A 404 -6.85 10.26 -4.80
CA SER A 404 -8.12 9.71 -5.27
C SER A 404 -8.96 10.84 -5.84
N LEU A 405 -9.29 10.72 -7.13
CA LEU A 405 -9.86 11.77 -7.95
C LEU A 405 -11.30 11.43 -8.32
N VAL A 406 -12.23 12.36 -8.06
CA VAL A 406 -13.62 12.30 -8.52
C VAL A 406 -13.80 13.38 -9.58
N PHE A 407 -14.37 13.01 -10.72
CA PHE A 407 -14.58 13.90 -11.85
C PHE A 407 -16.04 14.37 -11.90
N SER A 408 -16.27 15.61 -12.32
CA SER A 408 -17.62 16.13 -12.58
C SER A 408 -18.26 15.59 -13.88
N ILE A 409 -17.48 14.82 -14.64
CA ILE A 409 -17.90 14.07 -15.85
C ILE A 409 -17.62 12.58 -15.62
N PRO A 410 -18.14 11.65 -16.44
CA PRO A 410 -17.95 10.22 -16.22
C PRO A 410 -16.48 9.84 -16.15
N THR A 411 -16.04 9.31 -15.01
CA THR A 411 -14.64 8.89 -14.77
C THR A 411 -14.13 7.90 -15.81
N LYS A 412 -15.01 6.98 -16.26
CA LYS A 412 -14.68 5.99 -17.29
C LYS A 412 -14.25 6.63 -18.61
N SER A 413 -14.89 7.73 -19.02
CA SER A 413 -14.53 8.45 -20.25
C SER A 413 -13.13 9.06 -20.15
N ILE A 414 -12.79 9.66 -19.02
CA ILE A 414 -11.45 10.19 -18.76
C ILE A 414 -10.42 9.07 -18.73
N LEU A 415 -10.72 7.94 -18.07
CA LEU A 415 -9.81 6.79 -17.99
C LEU A 415 -9.49 6.23 -19.39
N VAL A 416 -10.50 6.06 -20.24
CA VAL A 416 -10.29 5.58 -21.63
C VAL A 416 -9.34 6.50 -22.39
N GLU A 417 -9.54 7.82 -22.31
CA GLU A 417 -8.68 8.79 -22.96
C GLU A 417 -7.25 8.84 -22.38
N LEU A 418 -7.10 8.65 -21.07
CA LEU A 418 -5.79 8.51 -20.43
C LEU A 418 -5.07 7.24 -20.91
N MET A 419 -5.78 6.11 -20.99
CA MET A 419 -5.23 4.83 -21.47
C MET A 419 -4.77 4.93 -22.92
N LYS A 420 -5.54 5.58 -23.82
CA LYS A 420 -5.11 5.84 -25.20
C LYS A 420 -3.78 6.60 -25.28
N ARG A 421 -3.47 7.42 -24.29
CA ARG A 421 -2.23 8.22 -24.19
C ARG A 421 -1.11 7.55 -23.39
N GLY A 422 -1.33 6.32 -22.91
CA GLY A 422 -0.34 5.55 -22.18
C GLY A 422 -0.17 5.90 -20.69
N ALA A 423 -1.16 6.57 -20.08
CA ALA A 423 -1.25 6.71 -18.64
C ALA A 423 -1.92 5.48 -18.02
N VAL A 424 -1.28 4.89 -17.02
CA VAL A 424 -1.80 3.71 -16.30
C VAL A 424 -2.27 4.16 -14.92
N CYS A 425 -3.60 4.14 -14.74
CA CYS A 425 -4.29 4.50 -13.50
C CYS A 425 -5.27 3.39 -13.12
N ASP A 426 -5.82 3.46 -11.91
CA ASP A 426 -6.71 2.43 -11.36
C ASP A 426 -8.08 3.06 -11.00
N GLN A 427 -9.15 2.60 -11.65
CA GLN A 427 -10.52 3.02 -11.32
C GLN A 427 -11.09 2.15 -10.21
N ARG A 428 -11.84 2.79 -9.31
CA ARG A 428 -12.68 2.15 -8.30
C ARG A 428 -14.10 2.67 -8.39
N GLU A 429 -15.04 1.71 -8.42
CA GLU A 429 -16.46 2.06 -8.42
C GLU A 429 -16.85 2.80 -7.12
N PRO A 430 -17.83 3.72 -7.19
CA PRO A 430 -18.60 4.03 -8.39
C PRO A 430 -17.92 5.03 -9.36
N ASN A 431 -16.98 5.87 -8.92
CA ASN A 431 -16.51 7.01 -9.75
C ASN A 431 -15.13 7.55 -9.37
N VAL A 432 -14.29 6.79 -8.69
CA VAL A 432 -12.95 7.24 -8.28
C VAL A 432 -11.88 6.74 -9.23
N LEU A 433 -10.99 7.62 -9.66
CA LEU A 433 -9.73 7.29 -10.30
C LEU A 433 -8.60 7.49 -9.30
N ARG A 434 -7.82 6.43 -9.02
CA ARG A 434 -6.68 6.49 -8.13
C ARG A 434 -5.40 6.72 -8.94
N VAL A 435 -4.61 7.68 -8.49
CA VAL A 435 -3.35 8.09 -9.10
C VAL A 435 -2.28 8.09 -8.02
N ALA A 436 -1.26 7.25 -8.16
CA ALA A 436 -0.22 7.08 -7.16
C ALA A 436 1.18 7.24 -7.76
N PRO A 437 1.79 8.44 -7.70
CA PRO A 437 3.16 8.66 -8.12
C PRO A 437 4.13 8.05 -7.09
N VAL A 438 4.55 6.82 -7.35
CA VAL A 438 5.41 6.04 -6.44
C VAL A 438 6.85 6.53 -6.50
N PRO A 439 7.48 6.91 -5.37
CA PRO A 439 8.78 7.60 -5.36
C PRO A 439 9.95 6.76 -5.90
N VAL A 440 9.86 5.42 -5.91
CA VAL A 440 10.96 4.56 -6.38
C VAL A 440 11.12 4.57 -7.91
N TYR A 441 10.08 4.90 -8.69
CA TYR A 441 10.19 4.90 -10.15
C TYR A 441 9.49 6.08 -10.85
N ASN A 442 8.58 6.81 -10.20
CA ASN A 442 8.01 8.00 -10.80
C ASN A 442 8.89 9.23 -10.58
N SER A 443 8.90 10.10 -11.60
CA SER A 443 9.60 11.37 -11.62
C SER A 443 8.62 12.54 -11.58
N TYR A 444 9.12 13.75 -11.32
CA TYR A 444 8.31 14.97 -11.43
C TYR A 444 7.89 15.24 -12.87
N HIS A 445 8.72 14.83 -13.83
CA HIS A 445 8.38 14.92 -15.25
C HIS A 445 7.27 13.93 -15.65
N ASP A 446 7.18 12.74 -15.01
CA ASP A 446 6.03 11.83 -15.19
C ASP A 446 4.73 12.51 -14.74
N VAL A 447 4.75 13.20 -13.58
CA VAL A 447 3.60 13.95 -13.07
C VAL A 447 3.20 15.08 -14.03
N TYR A 448 4.16 15.84 -14.53
CA TYR A 448 3.92 16.89 -15.51
C TYR A 448 3.29 16.33 -16.81
N LYS A 449 3.82 15.24 -17.34
CA LYS A 449 3.27 14.55 -18.52
C LYS A 449 1.88 14.03 -18.27
N PHE A 450 1.63 13.44 -17.10
CA PHE A 450 0.30 12.97 -16.72
C PHE A 450 -0.72 14.10 -16.74
N ILE A 451 -0.39 15.27 -16.21
CA ILE A 451 -1.29 16.44 -16.25
C ILE A 451 -1.55 16.91 -17.67
N LYS A 452 -0.57 16.89 -18.57
CA LYS A 452 -0.79 17.15 -19.99
C LYS A 452 -1.77 16.16 -20.61
N MET A 453 -1.57 14.86 -20.36
CA MET A 453 -2.48 13.80 -20.82
C MET A 453 -3.89 14.00 -20.27
N LEU A 454 -4.02 14.37 -19.00
CA LEU A 454 -5.31 14.64 -18.36
C LEU A 454 -6.01 15.85 -19.02
N ASN A 455 -5.27 16.93 -19.30
CA ASN A 455 -5.81 18.10 -20.01
C ASN A 455 -6.34 17.73 -21.41
N GLU A 456 -5.59 16.92 -22.16
CA GLU A 456 -6.02 16.45 -23.48
C GLU A 456 -7.21 15.47 -23.38
N SER A 457 -7.27 14.65 -22.33
CA SER A 457 -8.41 13.77 -22.08
C SER A 457 -9.70 14.55 -21.82
N PHE A 458 -9.62 15.65 -21.07
CA PHE A 458 -10.78 16.54 -20.88
C PHE A 458 -11.25 17.19 -22.20
N LYS A 459 -10.33 17.61 -23.06
CA LYS A 459 -10.67 18.18 -24.38
C LYS A 459 -11.35 17.14 -25.29
N ALA A 460 -10.81 15.92 -25.32
CA ALA A 460 -11.35 14.83 -26.13
C ALA A 460 -12.76 14.42 -25.67
N THR A 461 -13.02 14.40 -24.36
CA THR A 461 -14.35 14.08 -23.83
C THR A 461 -15.38 15.20 -24.02
N ALA A 462 -14.94 16.46 -24.13
CA ALA A 462 -15.85 17.59 -24.44
C ALA A 462 -16.32 17.60 -25.90
N HIS A 463 -15.56 16.99 -26.80
CA HIS A 463 -15.87 16.87 -28.22
C HIS A 463 -15.75 15.40 -28.66
N PRO A 464 -16.68 14.51 -28.24
CA PRO A 464 -16.60 13.13 -28.66
C PRO A 464 -16.62 13.10 -30.21
N VAL A 465 -15.55 12.58 -30.80
CA VAL A 465 -15.56 12.21 -32.22
C VAL A 465 -16.71 11.23 -32.35
N LYS A 466 -17.65 11.53 -33.23
CA LYS A 466 -18.73 10.60 -33.61
C LYS A 466 -18.03 9.42 -34.30
N ASP A 467 -17.62 8.42 -33.54
CA ASP A 467 -17.32 7.11 -34.11
C ASP A 467 -18.66 6.50 -34.55
N GLU A 468 -18.87 6.42 -35.86
CA GLU A 468 -19.80 5.50 -36.46
C GLU A 468 -19.32 4.09 -36.11
N ALA A 469 -20.08 3.39 -35.31
CA ALA A 469 -20.43 1.99 -35.42
C ALA A 469 -20.64 1.37 -34.02
N ASP A 470 -21.88 1.21 -33.68
CA ASP A 470 -22.35 0.01 -33.00
C ASP A 470 -21.89 -1.23 -33.79
N VAL A 471 -20.99 -2.01 -33.22
CA VAL A 471 -20.87 -3.46 -33.49
C VAL A 471 -20.60 -4.19 -32.18
#